data_e94157ff88093da3c519dc596d2f560d
#
_entry.id   e94157ff88093da3c519dc596d2f560d
#
_cell.length_a   1.000
_cell.length_b   1.000
_cell.length_c   1.000
_cell.angle_alpha   90.00
_cell.angle_beta   90.00
_cell.angle_gamma   90.00
#
_symmetry.space_group_name_H-M   'P 1'
#
loop_
_entity.id
_entity.type
_entity.pdbx_description
1 polymer ?
#
loop_
_entity_poly.entity_id
_entity_poly.type
_entity_poly.pdbx_seq_one_letter_code
_entity_poly.pdbx_strand_id
1 'polypeptide(L)'
;MTILIDADGCPVVNLTLQVAKRFSVPVTILCDTSHQIEREGAQTLVFDKGADSVDFALVNRVKPGDVVVTQDYGLASMCLAKCARVLNQNGLEY
;
A
#
# COMPACT_ATOMS: atom_id res chain seq x y z
N MET A 1 -9.22 10.28 1.21
CA MET A 1 -8.57 9.20 0.43
C MET A 1 -7.12 9.06 0.86
N THR A 2 -6.67 7.84 1.06
CA THR A 2 -5.29 7.52 1.42
C THR A 2 -4.74 6.52 0.42
N ILE A 3 -3.45 6.62 0.10
CA ILE A 3 -2.76 5.61 -0.69
C ILE A 3 -2.05 4.68 0.28
N LEU A 4 -2.35 3.39 0.20
CA LEU A 4 -1.72 2.35 1.02
C LEU A 4 -0.79 1.53 0.14
N ILE A 5 0.47 1.43 0.53
CA ILE A 5 1.48 0.70 -0.25
C ILE A 5 1.89 -0.55 0.51
N ASP A 6 1.71 -1.71 -0.12
CA ASP A 6 2.29 -2.97 0.33
C ASP A 6 3.76 -2.97 -0.10
N ALA A 7 4.67 -2.77 0.85
CA ALA A 7 6.07 -2.53 0.56
C ALA A 7 6.79 -3.71 -0.08
N ASP A 8 6.29 -4.92 0.14
CA ASP A 8 6.89 -6.13 -0.41
C ASP A 8 6.92 -6.15 -1.92
N GLY A 9 6.05 -5.40 -2.54
CA GLY A 9 5.90 -5.44 -3.96
C GLY A 9 6.22 -4.15 -4.66
N CYS A 10 6.97 -3.23 -4.07
CA CYS A 10 6.88 -1.90 -4.62
C CYS A 10 8.18 -1.29 -5.10
N PRO A 11 8.60 -1.57 -6.35
CA PRO A 11 9.62 -0.73 -6.96
C PRO A 11 9.13 0.69 -7.23
N VAL A 12 7.84 0.97 -7.04
CA VAL A 12 7.25 2.27 -7.37
C VAL A 12 6.92 3.13 -6.15
N VAL A 13 7.52 2.85 -4.98
CA VAL A 13 7.30 3.65 -3.77
C VAL A 13 7.63 5.11 -4.03
N ASN A 14 8.81 5.40 -4.57
CA ASN A 14 9.24 6.77 -4.78
C ASN A 14 8.36 7.50 -5.80
N LEU A 15 7.98 6.82 -6.87
CA LEU A 15 7.10 7.40 -7.87
C LEU A 15 5.72 7.69 -7.29
N THR A 16 5.18 6.77 -6.51
CA THR A 16 3.89 6.96 -5.84
C THR A 16 3.94 8.18 -4.91
N LEU A 17 5.02 8.33 -4.16
CA LEU A 17 5.17 9.48 -3.27
C LEU A 17 5.24 10.80 -4.03
N GLN A 18 5.94 10.83 -5.17
CA GLN A 18 6.00 12.04 -6.00
C GLN A 18 4.63 12.45 -6.49
N VAL A 19 3.85 11.51 -6.98
CA VAL A 19 2.51 11.79 -7.49
C VAL A 19 1.58 12.20 -6.35
N ALA A 20 1.63 11.50 -5.22
CA ALA A 20 0.80 11.82 -4.07
C ALA A 20 1.08 13.22 -3.53
N LYS A 21 2.34 13.62 -3.50
CA LYS A 21 2.72 14.96 -3.07
C LYS A 21 2.13 16.05 -3.94
N ARG A 22 2.11 15.83 -5.25
CA ARG A 22 1.53 16.79 -6.20
C ARG A 22 0.04 17.01 -5.96
N PHE A 23 -0.67 15.99 -5.51
CA PHE A 23 -2.11 16.07 -5.27
C PHE A 23 -2.47 16.15 -3.79
N SER A 24 -1.48 16.30 -2.92
CA SER A 24 -1.67 16.41 -1.47
C SER A 24 -2.45 15.22 -0.88
N VAL A 25 -2.13 14.02 -1.35
CA VAL A 25 -2.76 12.78 -0.89
C VAL A 25 -1.84 12.12 0.13
N PRO A 26 -2.35 11.75 1.31
CA PRO A 26 -1.54 11.05 2.31
C PRO A 26 -1.18 9.63 1.85
N VAL A 27 0.02 9.20 2.21
CA VAL A 27 0.53 7.87 1.86
C VAL A 27 0.91 7.13 3.14
N THR A 28 0.50 5.87 3.24
CA THR A 28 0.91 4.98 4.31
C THR A 28 1.61 3.77 3.69
N ILE A 29 2.83 3.51 4.14
CA ILE A 29 3.62 2.35 3.70
C ILE A 29 3.50 1.29 4.78
N LEU A 30 3.09 0.08 4.41
CA LEU A 30 3.02 -1.05 5.32
C LEU A 30 4.11 -2.05 4.95
N CYS A 31 4.96 -2.39 5.90
CA CYS A 31 6.08 -3.28 5.67
C CYS A 31 6.30 -4.20 6.88
N ASP A 32 7.11 -5.24 6.68
CA ASP A 32 7.53 -6.08 7.79
C ASP A 32 8.94 -5.67 8.26
N THR A 33 9.44 -6.34 9.30
CA THR A 33 10.75 -6.04 9.86
C THR A 33 11.90 -6.38 8.91
N SER A 34 11.66 -7.18 7.88
CA SER A 34 12.68 -7.55 6.88
C SER A 34 12.79 -6.53 5.75
N HIS A 35 11.75 -5.74 5.51
CA HIS A 35 11.66 -4.82 4.38
C HIS A 35 11.24 -3.44 4.83
N GLN A 36 11.91 -2.90 5.83
CA GLN A 36 11.55 -1.60 6.37
C GLN A 36 11.89 -0.50 5.36
N ILE A 37 10.88 0.28 5.02
CA ILE A 37 11.02 1.39 4.09
C ILE A 37 10.48 2.64 4.78
N GLU A 38 11.35 3.61 4.99
CA GLU A 38 10.95 4.90 5.53
C GLU A 38 11.21 5.98 4.49
N ARG A 39 10.20 6.81 4.27
CA ARG A 39 10.28 7.91 3.31
C ARG A 39 9.68 9.16 3.91
N GLU A 40 10.33 10.27 3.68
CA GLU A 40 9.79 11.57 4.06
C GLU A 40 8.46 11.81 3.35
N GLY A 41 7.50 12.33 4.08
CA GLY A 41 6.18 12.61 3.55
C GLY A 41 5.21 11.45 3.57
N ALA A 42 5.62 10.30 4.13
CA ALA A 42 4.75 9.13 4.26
C ALA A 42 4.81 8.59 5.68
N GLN A 43 3.72 8.01 6.13
CA GLN A 43 3.69 7.24 7.37
C GLN A 43 4.13 5.82 7.07
N THR A 44 5.04 5.27 7.86
CA THR A 44 5.44 3.87 7.74
C THR A 44 4.96 3.09 8.94
N LEU A 45 4.26 1.99 8.67
CA LEU A 45 3.82 1.05 9.70
C LEU A 45 4.58 -0.25 9.51
N VAL A 46 5.26 -0.69 10.57
CA VAL A 46 6.10 -1.89 10.55
C VAL A 46 5.44 -2.98 11.37
N PHE A 47 5.32 -4.16 10.79
CA PHE A 47 4.70 -5.31 11.43
C PHE A 47 5.71 -6.44 11.56
N ASP A 48 5.45 -7.35 12.49
CA ASP A 48 6.31 -8.50 12.69
C ASP A 48 6.36 -9.34 11.41
N LYS A 49 7.54 -9.93 11.16
CA LYS A 49 7.73 -10.84 10.04
C LYS A 49 6.95 -12.12 10.31
N GLY A 50 5.81 -12.23 9.70
CA GLY A 50 4.95 -13.40 9.82
C GLY A 50 4.08 -13.51 8.60
N ALA A 51 3.54 -14.71 8.38
CA ALA A 51 2.63 -14.93 7.26
C ALA A 51 1.46 -13.98 7.36
N ASP A 52 1.25 -13.20 6.31
CA ASP A 52 0.06 -12.36 6.12
C ASP A 52 -0.11 -11.21 7.11
N SER A 53 0.87 -10.91 7.96
CA SER A 53 0.74 -9.81 8.93
C SER A 53 0.48 -8.46 8.26
N VAL A 54 1.25 -8.16 7.22
CA VAL A 54 1.09 -6.91 6.46
C VAL A 54 -0.25 -6.92 5.72
N ASP A 55 -0.61 -8.05 5.12
CA ASP A 55 -1.86 -8.18 4.37
C ASP A 55 -3.08 -7.92 5.24
N PHE A 56 -3.14 -8.56 6.40
CA PHE A 56 -4.25 -8.35 7.34
C PHE A 56 -4.32 -6.91 7.83
N ALA A 57 -3.18 -6.33 8.15
CA ALA A 57 -3.13 -4.95 8.61
C ALA A 57 -3.63 -3.99 7.53
N LEU A 58 -3.22 -4.22 6.29
CA LEU A 58 -3.63 -3.38 5.18
C LEU A 58 -5.14 -3.50 4.92
N VAL A 59 -5.67 -4.71 4.85
CA VAL A 59 -7.10 -4.94 4.63
C VAL A 59 -7.94 -4.31 5.74
N ASN A 60 -7.47 -4.38 6.99
CA ASN A 60 -8.19 -3.79 8.11
C ASN A 60 -8.19 -2.26 8.10
N ARG A 61 -7.23 -1.64 7.42
CA ARG A 61 -7.14 -0.18 7.34
C ARG A 61 -7.82 0.42 6.13
N VAL A 62 -7.91 -0.34 5.04
CA VAL A 62 -8.41 0.19 3.77
C VAL A 62 -9.89 0.55 3.87
N LYS A 63 -10.26 1.68 3.28
CA LYS A 63 -11.63 2.19 3.28
C LYS A 63 -12.08 2.43 1.84
N PRO A 64 -13.40 2.47 1.60
CA PRO A 64 -13.91 2.80 0.27
C PRO A 64 -13.28 4.11 -0.25
N GLY A 65 -12.84 4.09 -1.49
CA GLY A 65 -12.20 5.24 -2.12
C GLY A 65 -10.70 5.35 -1.92
N ASP A 66 -10.11 4.52 -1.05
CA ASP A 66 -8.66 4.46 -0.91
C ASP A 66 -8.02 3.81 -2.14
N VAL A 67 -6.73 4.06 -2.34
CA VAL A 67 -5.94 3.44 -3.39
C VAL A 67 -4.89 2.54 -2.74
N VAL A 68 -4.77 1.31 -3.23
CA VAL A 68 -3.80 0.34 -2.74
C VAL A 68 -2.83 -0.02 -3.85
N VAL A 69 -1.54 -0.13 -3.52
CA VAL A 69 -0.52 -0.58 -4.47
C VAL A 69 0.06 -1.89 -3.95
N THR A 70 -0.11 -2.96 -4.70
CA THR A 70 0.37 -4.29 -4.31
C THR A 70 0.60 -5.18 -5.53
N GLN A 71 1.52 -6.13 -5.43
CA GLN A 71 1.69 -7.20 -6.43
C GLN A 71 0.87 -8.45 -6.10
N ASP A 72 0.27 -8.53 -4.94
CA ASP A 72 -0.40 -9.72 -4.44
C ASP A 72 -1.87 -9.73 -4.89
N TYR A 73 -2.23 -10.68 -5.75
CA TYR A 73 -3.60 -10.82 -6.24
C TYR A 73 -4.60 -11.11 -5.12
N GLY A 74 -4.21 -11.91 -4.13
CA GLY A 74 -5.10 -12.21 -3.01
C GLY A 74 -5.43 -10.97 -2.21
N LEU A 75 -4.41 -10.17 -1.90
CA LEU A 75 -4.61 -8.92 -1.20
C LEU A 75 -5.43 -7.94 -2.04
N ALA A 76 -5.14 -7.86 -3.34
CA ALA A 76 -5.88 -7.00 -4.25
C ALA A 76 -7.36 -7.35 -4.25
N SER A 77 -7.70 -8.63 -4.30
CA SER A 77 -9.09 -9.09 -4.28
C SER A 77 -9.81 -8.63 -3.02
N MET A 78 -9.17 -8.74 -1.88
CA MET A 78 -9.76 -8.32 -0.60
C MET A 78 -9.99 -6.80 -0.55
N CYS A 79 -9.05 -6.04 -1.08
CA CYS A 79 -9.18 -4.58 -1.11
C CYS A 79 -10.26 -4.12 -2.09
N LEU A 80 -10.37 -4.78 -3.24
CA LEU A 80 -11.45 -4.49 -4.19
C LEU A 80 -12.81 -4.75 -3.56
N ALA A 81 -12.95 -5.81 -2.76
CA ALA A 81 -14.19 -6.12 -2.06
C ALA A 81 -14.56 -5.02 -1.05
N LYS A 82 -13.60 -4.23 -0.61
CA LYS A 82 -13.84 -3.09 0.28
C LYS A 82 -14.03 -1.77 -0.48
N CYS A 83 -14.22 -1.86 -1.78
CA CYS A 83 -14.44 -0.69 -2.64
C CYS A 83 -13.24 0.24 -2.76
N ALA A 84 -12.04 -0.27 -2.54
CA ALA A 84 -10.82 0.45 -2.84
C ALA A 84 -10.43 0.24 -4.30
N ARG A 85 -9.62 1.14 -4.84
CA ARG A 85 -8.97 0.94 -6.13
C ARG A 85 -7.61 0.34 -5.89
N VAL A 86 -7.21 -0.61 -6.72
CA VAL A 86 -5.95 -1.34 -6.52
C VAL A 86 -5.11 -1.31 -7.78
N LEU A 87 -3.84 -0.93 -7.62
CA LEU A 87 -2.87 -0.88 -8.70
C LEU A 87 -1.77 -1.91 -8.45
N ASN A 88 -1.23 -2.46 -9.53
CA ASN A 88 -0.07 -3.34 -9.42
C ASN A 88 1.23 -2.54 -9.48
N GLN A 89 2.37 -3.24 -9.44
CA GLN A 89 3.70 -2.63 -9.44
C GLN A 89 4.04 -1.89 -10.73
N ASN A 90 3.28 -2.11 -11.79
CA ASN A 90 3.46 -1.42 -13.08
C ASN A 90 2.46 -0.28 -13.25
N GLY A 91 1.68 0.02 -12.23
CA GLY A 91 0.67 1.06 -12.30
C GLY A 91 -0.61 0.65 -13.00
N LEU A 92 -0.79 -0.62 -13.29
CA LEU A 92 -2.01 -1.12 -13.92
C LEU A 92 -3.05 -1.43 -12.85
N GLU A 93 -4.28 -1.04 -13.11
CA GLU A 93 -5.39 -1.27 -12.19
C GLU A 93 -5.90 -2.70 -12.32
N TYR A 94 -6.09 -3.34 -11.17
CA TYR A 94 -6.71 -4.66 -11.11
C TYR A 94 -8.20 -4.59 -11.46
#